data_135c4106cf087b1d1d8fa9da89bd2687
#
_entry.id   135c4106cf087b1d1d8fa9da89bd2687
#
_cell.length_a   1.000
_cell.length_b   1.000
_cell.length_c   1.000
_cell.angle_alpha   90.00
_cell.angle_beta   90.00
_cell.angle_gamma   90.00
#
_symmetry.space_group_name_H-M   'P 1'
#
loop_
_entity.id
_entity.type
_entity.pdbx_description
1 polymer ?
#
loop_
_entity_poly.entity_id
_entity_poly.type
_entity_poly.pdbx_seq_one_letter_code
_entity_poly.pdbx_strand_id
1 'polypeptide(L)'
;LKHLPFAIDELQVLNEHKISAEKIVYGLANGFGRLRGSKTGGMQSVLSWQSIMLTSGEQPMSNESSNDGAITRVLELYGKPVEKVSFAHDVHTVSGSNYALAGKKFIEFIVDNVSEKIAKEDYKKLLKEIDLKCDFEVPRAQLDNVSAVCLGDYYAEVSVFNTPKNEAWSESIELGTQILENCKELQKADTVNRAWDFVVGWISSNKNRFSPDSTPCYGKFEKGRVYII
;
A
#
# COMPACT_ATOMS: atom_id res chain seq x y z
N LEU A 1 -19.59 -7.70 7.09
CA LEU A 1 -18.34 -6.95 7.32
C LEU A 1 -18.23 -5.76 6.34
N LYS A 2 -19.16 -4.78 6.41
CA LYS A 2 -19.13 -3.66 5.46
C LYS A 2 -18.04 -2.64 5.72
N HIS A 3 -17.60 -2.50 6.95
CA HIS A 3 -16.77 -1.38 7.40
C HIS A 3 -15.67 -1.78 8.40
N LEU A 4 -15.40 -3.07 8.54
CA LEU A 4 -14.31 -3.55 9.39
C LEU A 4 -13.09 -3.89 8.54
N PRO A 5 -11.89 -3.55 9.01
CA PRO A 5 -10.66 -4.00 8.37
C PRO A 5 -10.59 -5.54 8.38
N PHE A 6 -9.97 -6.12 7.38
CA PHE A 6 -9.70 -7.54 7.31
C PHE A 6 -8.26 -7.79 6.89
N ALA A 7 -7.71 -8.92 7.33
CA ALA A 7 -6.35 -9.31 7.03
C ALA A 7 -6.34 -10.56 6.14
N ILE A 8 -5.46 -10.55 5.15
CA ILE A 8 -5.14 -11.70 4.32
C ILE A 8 -3.63 -11.90 4.42
N ASP A 9 -3.23 -13.05 4.91
CA ASP A 9 -1.83 -13.45 4.97
C ASP A 9 -1.40 -14.08 3.64
N GLU A 10 -0.14 -13.88 3.26
CA GLU A 10 0.46 -14.47 2.05
C GLU A 10 -0.36 -14.25 0.77
N LEU A 11 -0.65 -13.01 0.44
CA LEU A 11 -1.48 -12.67 -0.73
C LEU A 11 -0.95 -13.25 -2.06
N GLN A 12 0.35 -13.52 -2.14
CA GLN A 12 0.98 -14.15 -3.31
C GLN A 12 0.41 -15.53 -3.66
N VAL A 13 -0.15 -16.26 -2.70
CA VAL A 13 -0.83 -17.56 -2.93
C VAL A 13 -1.99 -17.41 -3.91
N LEU A 14 -2.59 -16.23 -4.01
CA LEU A 14 -3.65 -15.97 -4.98
C LEU A 14 -3.18 -16.02 -6.44
N ASN A 15 -1.89 -15.80 -6.70
CA ASN A 15 -1.33 -15.91 -8.04
C ASN A 15 -1.40 -17.35 -8.56
N GLU A 16 -1.31 -18.35 -7.70
CA GLU A 16 -1.48 -19.77 -8.05
C GLU A 16 -2.90 -20.04 -8.58
N HIS A 17 -3.87 -19.28 -8.11
CA HIS A 17 -5.27 -19.37 -8.53
C HIS A 17 -5.62 -18.42 -9.71
N LYS A 18 -4.62 -17.82 -10.39
CA LYS A 18 -4.81 -16.87 -11.50
C LYS A 18 -5.65 -15.63 -11.11
N ILE A 19 -5.66 -15.26 -9.85
CA ILE A 19 -6.30 -14.05 -9.36
C ILE A 19 -5.24 -12.97 -9.26
N SER A 20 -5.33 -11.96 -10.10
CA SER A 20 -4.41 -10.82 -10.08
C SER A 20 -4.63 -9.99 -8.82
N ALA A 21 -3.55 -9.69 -8.08
CA ALA A 21 -3.57 -8.78 -6.94
C ALA A 21 -4.18 -7.41 -7.30
N GLU A 22 -3.87 -6.91 -8.49
CA GLU A 22 -4.44 -5.67 -9.04
C GLU A 22 -5.97 -5.69 -9.10
N LYS A 23 -6.58 -6.80 -9.53
CA LYS A 23 -8.06 -6.94 -9.55
C LYS A 23 -8.66 -6.87 -8.14
N ILE A 24 -7.94 -7.35 -7.14
CA ILE A 24 -8.36 -7.27 -5.74
C ILE A 24 -8.28 -5.82 -5.27
N VAL A 25 -7.17 -5.14 -5.55
CA VAL A 25 -6.98 -3.72 -5.20
C VAL A 25 -8.09 -2.87 -5.79
N TYR A 26 -8.35 -2.97 -7.10
CA TYR A 26 -9.44 -2.22 -7.73
C TYR A 26 -10.83 -2.62 -7.20
N GLY A 27 -11.05 -3.92 -6.98
CA GLY A 27 -12.31 -4.41 -6.45
C GLY A 27 -12.62 -3.82 -5.08
N LEU A 28 -11.62 -3.77 -4.20
CA LEU A 28 -11.74 -3.20 -2.85
C LEU A 28 -11.89 -1.67 -2.89
N ALA A 29 -11.03 -0.99 -3.64
CA ALA A 29 -11.03 0.46 -3.74
C ALA A 29 -12.31 1.04 -4.34
N ASN A 30 -13.00 0.29 -5.22
CA ASN A 30 -14.28 0.73 -5.78
C ASN A 30 -15.40 0.81 -4.73
N GLY A 31 -15.33 0.07 -3.64
CA GLY A 31 -16.29 0.14 -2.55
C GLY A 31 -17.69 -0.42 -2.84
N PHE A 32 -17.90 -1.03 -3.99
CA PHE A 32 -19.18 -1.65 -4.35
C PHE A 32 -19.02 -2.88 -5.26
N GLY A 33 -19.97 -3.80 -5.14
CA GLY A 33 -20.02 -5.04 -5.91
C GLY A 33 -20.49 -4.84 -7.34
N ARG A 34 -20.50 -5.92 -8.11
CA ARG A 34 -20.98 -5.91 -9.49
C ARG A 34 -22.50 -5.67 -9.55
N LEU A 35 -22.94 -4.80 -10.46
CA LEU A 35 -24.32 -4.66 -10.83
C LEU A 35 -24.81 -5.94 -11.52
N ARG A 36 -25.95 -6.47 -11.05
CA ARG A 36 -26.58 -7.66 -11.63
C ARG A 36 -28.06 -7.41 -11.85
N GLY A 37 -28.57 -7.85 -12.99
CA GLY A 37 -30.00 -7.85 -13.23
C GLY A 37 -30.73 -8.84 -12.34
N SER A 38 -31.98 -8.54 -11.98
CA SER A 38 -32.85 -9.47 -11.29
C SER A 38 -33.58 -10.36 -12.29
N LYS A 39 -33.83 -11.63 -11.94
CA LYS A 39 -34.63 -12.55 -12.76
C LYS A 39 -36.06 -12.09 -12.92
N THR A 40 -36.58 -11.25 -12.04
CA THR A 40 -37.92 -10.70 -12.02
C THR A 40 -38.05 -9.31 -12.64
N GLY A 41 -36.97 -8.83 -13.27
CA GLY A 41 -36.86 -7.46 -13.81
C GLY A 41 -36.25 -6.49 -12.79
N GLY A 42 -35.58 -5.44 -13.29
CA GLY A 42 -34.84 -4.48 -12.46
C GLY A 42 -33.45 -4.93 -12.08
N MET A 43 -32.84 -4.21 -11.15
CA MET A 43 -31.48 -4.47 -10.65
C MET A 43 -31.52 -5.05 -9.24
N GLN A 44 -30.60 -5.96 -8.96
CA GLN A 44 -30.38 -6.44 -7.60
C GLN A 44 -29.72 -5.34 -6.75
N SER A 45 -29.95 -5.38 -5.43
CA SER A 45 -29.26 -4.48 -4.51
C SER A 45 -27.75 -4.70 -4.57
N VAL A 46 -27.01 -3.63 -4.76
CA VAL A 46 -25.54 -3.69 -4.82
C VAL A 46 -24.98 -3.63 -3.41
N LEU A 47 -24.13 -4.60 -3.09
CA LEU A 47 -23.37 -4.57 -1.84
C LEU A 47 -22.31 -3.47 -1.93
N SER A 48 -22.19 -2.67 -0.88
CA SER A 48 -21.15 -1.65 -0.74
C SER A 48 -20.34 -1.87 0.53
N TRP A 49 -19.09 -1.40 0.50
CA TRP A 49 -18.17 -1.47 1.64
C TRP A 49 -17.24 -0.26 1.65
N GLN A 50 -16.75 0.05 2.84
CA GLN A 50 -15.64 0.97 3.09
C GLN A 50 -14.74 0.27 4.08
N SER A 51 -13.68 -0.36 3.60
CA SER A 51 -12.84 -1.23 4.41
C SER A 51 -11.40 -1.12 3.96
N ILE A 52 -10.48 -1.37 4.88
CA ILE A 52 -9.05 -1.48 4.63
C ILE A 52 -8.68 -2.95 4.65
N MET A 53 -7.88 -3.37 3.68
CA MET A 53 -7.25 -4.68 3.67
C MET A 53 -5.81 -4.55 4.17
N LEU A 54 -5.46 -5.37 5.13
CA LEU A 54 -4.09 -5.59 5.57
C LEU A 54 -3.60 -6.89 4.93
N THR A 55 -2.43 -6.87 4.35
CA THR A 55 -1.84 -8.08 3.76
C THR A 55 -0.36 -8.16 4.06
N SER A 56 0.13 -9.37 4.24
CA SER A 56 1.56 -9.68 4.28
C SER A 56 1.98 -10.41 3.01
N GLY A 57 3.27 -10.42 2.72
CA GLY A 57 3.84 -11.15 1.60
C GLY A 57 5.35 -10.96 1.53
N GLU A 58 6.03 -11.90 0.88
CA GLU A 58 7.48 -11.82 0.65
C GLU A 58 7.83 -10.92 -0.55
N GLN A 59 6.85 -10.61 -1.38
CA GLN A 59 7.01 -9.76 -2.56
C GLN A 59 6.05 -8.58 -2.52
N PRO A 60 6.42 -7.44 -3.14
CA PRO A 60 5.52 -6.31 -3.28
C PRO A 60 4.21 -6.71 -3.94
N MET A 61 3.13 -6.08 -3.51
CA MET A 61 1.79 -6.29 -4.09
C MET A 61 1.67 -5.64 -5.47
N SER A 62 2.37 -4.52 -5.68
CA SER A 62 2.58 -3.90 -6.98
C SER A 62 3.70 -4.62 -7.70
N ASN A 63 3.41 -5.20 -8.86
CA ASN A 63 4.40 -5.82 -9.74
C ASN A 63 4.65 -4.96 -10.98
N GLU A 64 5.64 -5.35 -11.79
CA GLU A 64 6.08 -4.64 -12.99
C GLU A 64 4.98 -4.32 -14.01
N SER A 65 3.85 -5.04 -13.96
CA SER A 65 2.71 -4.83 -14.83
C SER A 65 1.56 -4.05 -14.19
N SER A 66 1.72 -3.62 -12.94
CA SER A 66 0.67 -2.88 -12.22
C SER A 66 0.49 -1.47 -12.80
N ASN A 67 -0.75 -1.10 -13.06
CA ASN A 67 -1.06 0.27 -13.49
C ASN A 67 -0.88 1.27 -12.33
N ASP A 68 -0.49 2.49 -12.63
CA ASP A 68 -0.29 3.58 -11.66
C ASP A 68 -1.47 3.75 -10.70
N GLY A 69 -2.68 3.51 -11.19
CA GLY A 69 -3.89 3.57 -10.39
C GLY A 69 -4.01 2.47 -9.31
N ALA A 70 -3.37 1.30 -9.47
CA ALA A 70 -3.31 0.28 -8.44
C ALA A 70 -2.24 0.66 -7.40
N ILE A 71 -1.07 1.10 -7.86
CA ILE A 71 0.07 1.49 -7.02
C ILE A 71 -0.33 2.59 -6.04
N THR A 72 -1.07 3.60 -6.49
CA THR A 72 -1.49 4.72 -5.61
C THR A 72 -2.53 4.34 -4.55
N ARG A 73 -3.12 3.14 -4.62
CA ARG A 73 -4.09 2.62 -3.65
C ARG A 73 -3.50 1.67 -2.63
N VAL A 74 -2.25 1.32 -2.77
CA VAL A 74 -1.53 0.40 -1.89
C VAL A 74 -0.47 1.19 -1.13
N LEU A 75 -0.43 1.02 0.18
CA LEU A 75 0.65 1.50 1.02
C LEU A 75 1.54 0.29 1.34
N GLU A 76 2.70 0.24 0.72
CA GLU A 76 3.67 -0.82 0.93
C GLU A 76 4.66 -0.40 2.02
N LEU A 77 4.72 -1.21 3.08
CA LEU A 77 5.68 -1.05 4.16
C LEU A 77 6.67 -2.19 4.06
N TYR A 78 7.94 -1.85 3.86
CA TYR A 78 9.02 -2.81 3.77
C TYR A 78 9.88 -2.77 5.04
N GLY A 79 10.20 -3.93 5.57
CA GLY A 79 11.08 -4.06 6.72
C GLY A 79 10.77 -5.28 7.59
N LYS A 80 11.56 -5.45 8.61
CA LYS A 80 11.32 -6.46 9.64
C LYS A 80 10.45 -5.82 10.72
N PRO A 81 9.21 -6.28 10.91
CA PRO A 81 8.32 -5.70 11.93
C PRO A 81 8.84 -5.95 13.34
N VAL A 82 9.71 -6.93 13.51
CA VAL A 82 10.28 -7.32 14.80
C VAL A 82 11.75 -7.71 14.61
N GLU A 83 12.65 -7.05 15.34
CA GLU A 83 14.09 -7.33 15.24
C GLU A 83 14.51 -8.63 15.96
N LYS A 84 13.84 -8.97 17.07
CA LYS A 84 14.18 -10.11 17.91
C LYS A 84 13.06 -11.15 17.93
N VAL A 85 13.40 -12.40 17.66
CA VAL A 85 12.45 -13.54 17.69
C VAL A 85 11.77 -13.68 19.06
N SER A 86 12.51 -13.43 20.16
CA SER A 86 11.93 -13.46 21.52
C SER A 86 10.80 -12.45 21.66
N PHE A 87 10.95 -11.24 21.14
CA PHE A 87 9.91 -10.23 21.19
C PHE A 87 8.69 -10.61 20.35
N ALA A 88 8.88 -11.25 19.20
CA ALA A 88 7.77 -11.78 18.40
C ALA A 88 6.96 -12.82 19.18
N HIS A 89 7.63 -13.70 19.91
CA HIS A 89 6.99 -14.70 20.76
C HIS A 89 6.20 -14.05 21.90
N ASP A 90 6.77 -13.05 22.55
CA ASP A 90 6.09 -12.29 23.61
C ASP A 90 4.85 -11.58 23.10
N VAL A 91 4.93 -10.91 21.94
CA VAL A 91 3.78 -10.27 21.26
C VAL A 91 2.69 -11.30 20.97
N HIS A 92 3.04 -12.47 20.43
CA HIS A 92 2.08 -13.53 20.15
C HIS A 92 1.40 -14.02 21.43
N THR A 93 2.15 -14.26 22.49
CA THR A 93 1.62 -14.75 23.77
C THR A 93 0.70 -13.72 24.43
N VAL A 94 1.13 -12.44 24.46
CA VAL A 94 0.36 -11.36 25.07
C VAL A 94 -0.92 -11.09 24.28
N SER A 95 -0.83 -11.00 22.95
CA SER A 95 -2.01 -10.79 22.09
C SER A 95 -2.99 -11.94 22.16
N GLY A 96 -2.52 -13.17 22.28
CA GLY A 96 -3.34 -14.35 22.47
C GLY A 96 -4.16 -14.37 23.78
N SER A 97 -3.73 -13.63 24.79
CA SER A 97 -4.38 -13.53 26.10
C SER A 97 -5.18 -12.24 26.31
N ASN A 98 -5.00 -11.23 25.46
CA ASN A 98 -5.53 -9.86 25.65
C ASN A 98 -6.19 -9.33 24.37
N TYR A 99 -7.23 -10.01 23.90
CA TYR A 99 -7.91 -9.53 22.68
C TYR A 99 -8.75 -8.30 22.91
N ALA A 100 -8.82 -7.47 21.85
CA ALA A 100 -9.76 -6.36 21.70
C ALA A 100 -9.69 -5.26 22.78
N LEU A 101 -8.75 -5.31 23.73
CA LEU A 101 -8.64 -4.29 24.77
C LEU A 101 -8.29 -2.91 24.17
N ALA A 102 -7.28 -2.85 23.33
CA ALA A 102 -6.89 -1.62 22.63
C ALA A 102 -8.02 -1.11 21.73
N GLY A 103 -8.63 -2.00 20.92
CA GLY A 103 -9.73 -1.64 20.03
C GLY A 103 -10.95 -1.08 20.78
N LYS A 104 -11.31 -1.68 21.91
CA LYS A 104 -12.40 -1.17 22.76
C LYS A 104 -12.10 0.24 23.24
N LYS A 105 -10.91 0.45 23.85
CA LYS A 105 -10.49 1.76 24.37
C LYS A 105 -10.44 2.83 23.27
N PHE A 106 -9.96 2.46 22.09
CA PHE A 106 -9.93 3.34 20.93
C PHE A 106 -11.34 3.76 20.48
N ILE A 107 -12.26 2.81 20.31
CA ILE A 107 -13.63 3.09 19.86
C ILE A 107 -14.39 3.93 20.89
N GLU A 108 -14.28 3.62 22.18
CA GLU A 108 -14.87 4.43 23.25
C GLU A 108 -14.38 5.89 23.18
N PHE A 109 -13.06 6.07 23.00
CA PHE A 109 -12.50 7.41 22.84
C PHE A 109 -13.06 8.15 21.62
N ILE A 110 -13.13 7.49 20.46
CA ILE A 110 -13.66 8.09 19.23
C ILE A 110 -15.12 8.51 19.42
N VAL A 111 -15.96 7.63 19.98
CA VAL A 111 -17.39 7.91 20.18
C VAL A 111 -17.61 9.08 21.13
N ASP A 112 -16.80 9.17 22.19
CA ASP A 112 -16.99 10.16 23.23
C ASP A 112 -16.35 11.52 22.90
N ASN A 113 -15.28 11.55 22.09
CA ASN A 113 -14.45 12.75 21.94
C ASN A 113 -14.32 13.26 20.48
N VAL A 114 -14.63 12.44 19.47
CA VAL A 114 -14.35 12.77 18.08
C VAL A 114 -15.65 12.88 17.27
N SER A 115 -16.18 14.09 17.14
CA SER A 115 -17.29 14.33 16.20
C SER A 115 -16.80 14.27 14.74
N GLU A 116 -17.72 14.05 13.80
CA GLU A 116 -17.42 14.10 12.37
C GLU A 116 -16.73 15.41 11.95
N LYS A 117 -17.12 16.52 12.56
CA LYS A 117 -16.51 17.82 12.30
C LYS A 117 -15.04 17.85 12.75
N ILE A 118 -14.77 17.39 13.98
CA ILE A 118 -13.41 17.31 14.54
C ILE A 118 -12.54 16.42 13.66
N ALA A 119 -13.01 15.20 13.31
CA ALA A 119 -12.27 14.30 12.46
C ALA A 119 -11.92 14.90 11.09
N LYS A 120 -12.85 15.64 10.48
CA LYS A 120 -12.60 16.33 9.20
C LYS A 120 -11.60 17.48 9.31
N GLU A 121 -11.64 18.22 10.40
CA GLU A 121 -10.70 19.33 10.67
C GLU A 121 -9.31 18.79 10.94
N ASP A 122 -9.18 17.79 11.80
CA ASP A 122 -7.92 17.13 12.13
C ASP A 122 -7.30 16.47 10.88
N TYR A 123 -8.11 15.76 10.09
CA TYR A 123 -7.65 15.17 8.82
C TYR A 123 -7.08 16.21 7.87
N LYS A 124 -7.78 17.32 7.65
CA LYS A 124 -7.32 18.37 6.75
C LYS A 124 -6.03 19.03 7.24
N LYS A 125 -5.93 19.22 8.55
CA LYS A 125 -4.75 19.81 9.18
C LYS A 125 -3.56 18.86 9.04
N LEU A 126 -3.71 17.60 9.37
CA LEU A 126 -2.67 16.58 9.32
C LEU A 126 -2.17 16.40 7.87
N LEU A 127 -3.09 16.28 6.92
CA LEU A 127 -2.77 16.19 5.50
C LEU A 127 -1.91 17.35 5.02
N LYS A 128 -2.28 18.58 5.38
CA LYS A 128 -1.53 19.77 5.02
C LYS A 128 -0.12 19.78 5.64
N GLU A 129 0.00 19.36 6.88
CA GLU A 129 1.28 19.36 7.59
C GLU A 129 2.22 18.27 7.08
N ILE A 130 1.70 17.08 6.71
CA ILE A 130 2.47 16.02 6.05
C ILE A 130 2.94 16.49 4.67
N ASP A 131 2.04 17.07 3.85
CA ASP A 131 2.35 17.57 2.52
C ASP A 131 3.45 18.63 2.54
N LEU A 132 3.38 19.57 3.49
CA LEU A 132 4.39 20.60 3.68
C LEU A 132 5.75 20.08 4.16
N LYS A 133 5.77 18.94 4.84
CA LYS A 133 7.00 18.33 5.36
C LYS A 133 7.72 17.49 4.31
N CYS A 134 7.00 16.98 3.31
CA CYS A 134 7.59 16.29 2.17
C CYS A 134 8.32 17.27 1.26
N ASP A 135 9.58 16.96 0.92
CA ASP A 135 10.42 17.74 -0.01
C ASP A 135 10.27 17.33 -1.49
N PHE A 136 9.23 16.56 -1.80
CA PHE A 136 8.96 15.97 -3.10
C PHE A 136 7.46 15.98 -3.41
N GLU A 137 7.14 15.86 -4.70
CA GLU A 137 5.76 15.76 -5.15
C GLU A 137 5.16 14.39 -4.77
N VAL A 138 4.07 14.42 -4.00
CA VAL A 138 3.34 13.24 -3.55
C VAL A 138 2.05 13.10 -4.37
N PRO A 139 1.77 11.92 -4.97
CA PRO A 139 0.48 11.67 -5.60
C PRO A 139 -0.67 11.89 -4.61
N ARG A 140 -1.66 12.68 -4.99
CA ARG A 140 -2.76 13.07 -4.10
C ARG A 140 -3.44 11.88 -3.42
N ALA A 141 -3.68 10.80 -4.15
CA ALA A 141 -4.30 9.60 -3.60
C ALA A 141 -3.45 8.92 -2.51
N GLN A 142 -2.11 8.94 -2.65
CA GLN A 142 -1.22 8.42 -1.60
C GLN A 142 -1.23 9.32 -0.38
N LEU A 143 -1.15 10.63 -0.57
CA LEU A 143 -1.21 11.61 0.52
C LEU A 143 -2.52 11.47 1.30
N ASP A 144 -3.66 11.34 0.61
CA ASP A 144 -4.97 11.14 1.24
C ASP A 144 -5.02 9.85 2.06
N ASN A 145 -4.49 8.73 1.53
CA ASN A 145 -4.48 7.45 2.22
C ASN A 145 -3.56 7.46 3.44
N VAL A 146 -2.34 7.99 3.30
CA VAL A 146 -1.38 8.08 4.41
C VAL A 146 -1.92 8.99 5.52
N SER A 147 -2.49 10.14 5.15
CA SER A 147 -3.07 11.06 6.14
C SER A 147 -4.22 10.43 6.93
N ALA A 148 -5.03 9.58 6.29
CA ALA A 148 -6.08 8.85 6.99
C ALA A 148 -5.52 7.81 7.98
N VAL A 149 -4.46 7.10 7.61
CA VAL A 149 -3.77 6.15 8.49
C VAL A 149 -3.14 6.89 9.69
N CYS A 150 -2.43 7.99 9.43
CA CYS A 150 -1.80 8.80 10.47
C CYS A 150 -2.81 9.47 11.41
N LEU A 151 -4.00 9.82 10.93
CA LEU A 151 -5.06 10.30 11.83
C LEU A 151 -5.54 9.20 12.78
N GLY A 152 -5.65 7.96 12.28
CA GLY A 152 -5.95 6.80 13.11
C GLY A 152 -4.87 6.55 14.16
N ASP A 153 -3.60 6.65 13.76
CA ASP A 153 -2.43 6.57 14.64
C ASP A 153 -2.46 7.63 15.73
N TYR A 154 -2.64 8.89 15.38
CA TYR A 154 -2.78 9.99 16.35
C TYR A 154 -3.85 9.71 17.40
N TYR A 155 -5.04 9.25 16.99
CA TYR A 155 -6.09 8.92 17.93
C TYR A 155 -5.77 7.69 18.77
N ALA A 156 -5.06 6.71 18.23
CA ALA A 156 -4.61 5.53 18.96
C ALA A 156 -3.54 5.90 20.02
N GLU A 157 -2.57 6.72 19.66
CA GLU A 157 -1.55 7.23 20.57
C GLU A 157 -2.19 7.95 21.76
N VAL A 158 -3.11 8.86 21.51
CA VAL A 158 -3.80 9.61 22.57
C VAL A 158 -4.69 8.71 23.43
N SER A 159 -5.44 7.79 22.81
CA SER A 159 -6.48 7.02 23.51
C SER A 159 -5.96 5.76 24.17
N VAL A 160 -5.09 5.01 23.50
CA VAL A 160 -4.61 3.70 23.96
C VAL A 160 -3.34 3.84 24.77
N PHE A 161 -2.37 4.59 24.24
CA PHE A 161 -1.04 4.73 24.84
C PHE A 161 -0.93 5.92 25.82
N ASN A 162 -1.92 6.81 25.85
CA ASN A 162 -1.96 8.01 26.66
C ASN A 162 -0.83 9.01 26.35
N THR A 163 -0.34 8.99 25.12
CA THR A 163 0.66 9.95 24.62
C THR A 163 0.10 11.37 24.63
N PRO A 164 0.83 12.39 25.09
CA PRO A 164 0.38 13.77 25.05
C PRO A 164 0.00 14.20 23.63
N LYS A 165 -1.12 14.93 23.47
CA LYS A 165 -1.69 15.27 22.14
C LYS A 165 -0.70 15.95 21.18
N ASN A 166 0.15 16.83 21.68
CA ASN A 166 1.15 17.53 20.87
C ASN A 166 2.28 16.59 20.41
N GLU A 167 2.68 15.65 21.23
CA GLU A 167 3.67 14.62 20.92
C GLU A 167 3.10 13.64 19.90
N ALA A 168 1.96 13.03 20.18
CA ALA A 168 1.24 12.14 19.27
C ALA A 168 1.01 12.77 17.88
N TRP A 169 0.67 14.06 17.85
CA TRP A 169 0.48 14.79 16.60
C TRP A 169 1.78 14.90 15.79
N SER A 170 2.88 15.27 16.46
CA SER A 170 4.21 15.37 15.82
C SER A 170 4.71 14.03 15.31
N GLU A 171 4.54 12.97 16.10
CA GLU A 171 4.92 11.60 15.73
C GLU A 171 4.12 11.08 14.55
N SER A 172 2.81 11.33 14.50
CA SER A 172 1.97 10.94 13.37
C SER A 172 2.33 11.66 12.06
N ILE A 173 2.79 12.92 12.12
CA ILE A 173 3.32 13.63 10.94
C ILE A 173 4.65 13.00 10.50
N GLU A 174 5.53 12.67 11.43
CA GLU A 174 6.81 12.01 11.14
C GLU A 174 6.58 10.66 10.48
N LEU A 175 5.70 9.84 11.05
CA LEU A 175 5.29 8.55 10.49
C LEU A 175 4.76 8.70 9.06
N GLY A 176 3.88 9.67 8.81
CA GLY A 176 3.33 9.93 7.49
C GLY A 176 4.39 10.29 6.46
N THR A 177 5.34 11.14 6.85
CA THR A 177 6.47 11.53 6.00
C THR A 177 7.34 10.31 5.67
N GLN A 178 7.69 9.50 6.65
CA GLN A 178 8.49 8.28 6.47
C GLN A 178 7.80 7.25 5.56
N ILE A 179 6.49 7.05 5.71
CA ILE A 179 5.72 6.15 4.83
C ILE A 179 5.80 6.63 3.38
N LEU A 180 5.61 7.94 3.13
CA LEU A 180 5.66 8.50 1.78
C LEU A 180 7.05 8.44 1.16
N GLU A 181 8.10 8.67 1.94
CA GLU A 181 9.49 8.49 1.51
C GLU A 181 9.78 7.05 1.10
N ASN A 182 9.37 6.07 1.90
CA ASN A 182 9.51 4.65 1.59
C ASN A 182 8.75 4.27 0.30
N CYS A 183 7.53 4.76 0.12
CA CYS A 183 6.76 4.53 -1.10
C CYS A 183 7.47 5.12 -2.34
N LYS A 184 8.08 6.31 -2.22
CA LYS A 184 8.85 6.94 -3.30
C LYS A 184 10.10 6.13 -3.68
N GLU A 185 10.82 5.61 -2.69
CA GLU A 185 12.02 4.79 -2.93
C GLU A 185 11.68 3.48 -3.62
N LEU A 186 10.64 2.80 -3.18
CA LEU A 186 10.15 1.57 -3.81
C LEU A 186 9.73 1.80 -5.26
N GLN A 187 9.02 2.88 -5.55
CA GLN A 187 8.63 3.25 -6.92
C GLN A 187 9.82 3.56 -7.81
N LYS A 188 10.86 4.22 -7.30
CA LYS A 188 12.09 4.49 -8.05
C LYS A 188 12.86 3.22 -8.37
N ALA A 189 13.03 2.35 -7.37
CA ALA A 189 13.73 1.08 -7.54
C ALA A 189 13.02 0.20 -8.57
N ASP A 190 11.69 0.15 -8.53
CA ASP A 190 10.87 -0.59 -9.48
C ASP A 190 11.00 -0.03 -10.92
N THR A 191 10.99 1.30 -11.10
CA THR A 191 11.16 1.93 -12.42
C THR A 191 12.52 1.60 -13.04
N VAL A 192 13.59 1.57 -12.24
CA VAL A 192 14.92 1.20 -12.73
C VAL A 192 14.97 -0.27 -13.13
N ASN A 193 14.40 -1.16 -12.31
CA ASN A 193 14.33 -2.58 -12.63
C ASN A 193 13.50 -2.85 -13.87
N ARG A 194 12.34 -2.21 -14.02
CA ARG A 194 11.51 -2.29 -15.24
C ARG A 194 12.27 -1.85 -16.49
N ALA A 195 12.97 -0.73 -16.40
CA ALA A 195 13.78 -0.24 -17.53
C ALA A 195 14.87 -1.25 -17.90
N TRP A 196 15.50 -1.85 -16.89
CA TRP A 196 16.52 -2.88 -17.11
C TRP A 196 15.94 -4.14 -17.73
N ASP A 197 14.85 -4.67 -17.21
CA ASP A 197 14.19 -5.86 -17.71
C ASP A 197 13.66 -5.66 -19.13
N PHE A 198 13.13 -4.47 -19.43
CA PHE A 198 12.76 -4.09 -20.80
C PHE A 198 13.97 -4.16 -21.74
N VAL A 199 15.11 -3.58 -21.34
CA VAL A 199 16.33 -3.60 -22.15
C VAL A 199 16.84 -5.03 -22.36
N VAL A 200 16.86 -5.84 -21.31
CA VAL A 200 17.28 -7.25 -21.38
C VAL A 200 16.33 -8.06 -22.27
N GLY A 201 15.03 -7.89 -22.09
CA GLY A 201 14.01 -8.53 -22.92
C GLY A 201 14.10 -8.11 -24.39
N TRP A 202 14.32 -6.82 -24.66
CA TRP A 202 14.51 -6.29 -26.00
C TRP A 202 15.75 -6.86 -26.68
N ILE A 203 16.88 -6.92 -25.96
CA ILE A 203 18.12 -7.55 -26.46
C ILE A 203 17.88 -9.02 -26.79
N SER A 204 17.23 -9.74 -25.91
CA SER A 204 16.92 -11.17 -26.07
C SER A 204 16.05 -11.41 -27.30
N SER A 205 15.01 -10.61 -27.48
CA SER A 205 14.07 -10.71 -28.62
C SER A 205 14.71 -10.31 -29.95
N ASN A 206 15.76 -9.49 -29.92
CA ASN A 206 16.45 -9.00 -31.11
C ASN A 206 17.88 -9.56 -31.26
N LYS A 207 18.17 -10.70 -30.62
CA LYS A 207 19.52 -11.28 -30.58
C LYS A 207 20.17 -11.45 -31.96
N ASN A 208 19.38 -11.75 -32.99
CA ASN A 208 19.81 -11.85 -34.37
C ASN A 208 20.22 -10.53 -35.01
N ARG A 209 19.90 -9.40 -34.39
CA ARG A 209 20.30 -8.04 -34.82
C ARG A 209 21.59 -7.54 -34.17
N PHE A 210 22.17 -8.33 -33.28
CA PHE A 210 23.45 -8.03 -32.62
C PHE A 210 24.63 -8.72 -33.35
N SER A 211 24.60 -8.69 -34.68
CA SER A 211 25.65 -9.15 -35.55
C SER A 211 26.02 -8.06 -36.56
N PRO A 212 27.32 -7.86 -36.90
CA PRO A 212 27.76 -6.88 -37.89
C PRO A 212 27.07 -7.01 -39.24
N ASP A 213 26.66 -8.25 -39.59
CA ASP A 213 26.02 -8.56 -40.87
C ASP A 213 24.50 -8.33 -40.86
N SER A 214 23.92 -7.92 -39.74
CA SER A 214 22.48 -7.69 -39.64
C SER A 214 22.08 -6.29 -40.12
N THR A 215 20.90 -6.18 -40.74
CA THR A 215 20.31 -4.91 -41.15
C THR A 215 18.87 -4.83 -40.66
N PRO A 216 18.52 -3.89 -39.74
CA PRO A 216 19.42 -2.99 -39.00
C PRO A 216 20.29 -3.76 -37.98
N CYS A 217 21.49 -3.27 -37.73
CA CYS A 217 22.37 -3.77 -36.68
C CYS A 217 22.10 -2.95 -35.41
N TYR A 218 21.83 -3.62 -34.28
CA TYR A 218 21.55 -2.94 -32.98
C TYR A 218 22.76 -2.98 -32.05
N GLY A 219 23.80 -3.68 -32.42
CA GLY A 219 24.99 -3.79 -31.58
C GLY A 219 25.75 -5.10 -31.80
N LYS A 220 26.54 -5.49 -30.81
CA LYS A 220 27.32 -6.74 -30.84
C LYS A 220 27.40 -7.40 -29.46
N PHE A 221 27.58 -8.73 -29.47
CA PHE A 221 28.02 -9.49 -28.30
C PHE A 221 29.53 -9.69 -28.37
N GLU A 222 30.22 -9.30 -27.37
CA GLU A 222 31.67 -9.51 -27.28
C GLU A 222 32.08 -9.80 -25.80
N LYS A 223 32.80 -10.91 -25.60
CA LYS A 223 33.35 -11.32 -24.30
C LYS A 223 32.35 -11.27 -23.14
N GLY A 224 31.12 -11.76 -23.36
CA GLY A 224 30.07 -11.77 -22.33
C GLY A 224 29.42 -10.40 -22.04
N ARG A 225 29.71 -9.41 -22.88
CA ARG A 225 29.08 -8.06 -22.79
C ARG A 225 28.24 -7.79 -24.03
N VAL A 226 27.25 -6.96 -23.86
CA VAL A 226 26.41 -6.45 -24.93
C VAL A 226 26.75 -4.99 -25.17
N TYR A 227 27.05 -4.66 -26.41
CA TYR A 227 27.26 -3.28 -26.84
C TYR A 227 26.09 -2.89 -27.75
N ILE A 228 25.37 -1.83 -27.38
CA ILE A 228 24.23 -1.28 -28.12
C ILE A 228 24.74 -0.05 -28.89
N ILE A 229 24.34 0.06 -30.18
CA ILE A 229 24.70 1.18 -31.04
C ILE A 229 23.55 2.17 -31.11
#